data_1eafca4592a62c0908a2f5893c36fd9b
#
_entry.id   1eafca4592a62c0908a2f5893c36fd9b
#
_cell.length_a   1.000
_cell.length_b   1.000
_cell.length_c   1.000
_cell.angle_alpha   90.00
_cell.angle_beta   90.00
_cell.angle_gamma   90.00
#
_symmetry.space_group_name_H-M   'P 1'
#
loop_
_entity.id
_entity.type
_entity.pdbx_description
1 polymer ?
#
loop_
_entity_poly.entity_id
_entity_poly.type
_entity_poly.pdbx_seq_one_letter_code
_entity_poly.pdbx_strand_id
1 'polypeptide(L)'
;MAKALPASVDHLTWRAALGELREREKAATRELDAIAAQRRRLPMVRLADYTLIGADGPVRLVDVFDGRAQLIVYHHMWTDGAEWQCGGXTGFTSQFTRLEFLAHYDARFVIVTTGPINDALAYKHKVGNRMPWYSSSESSFAADLDAPAGGGFAVNVLLRDGDTVYRTWHTTGRGTEQLSYMFGLIDLLPWGRQEQWQDSPAGWPSRPTYSGWLGSREIALAYGPGDTAGP
;
A
#
# COMPACT_ATOMS: atom_id res chain seq x y z
N MET A 1 1.81 -19.95 28.85
CA MET A 1 1.43 -21.24 28.22
C MET A 1 2.19 -21.43 26.92
N ALA A 2 2.62 -22.68 26.62
CA ALA A 2 3.28 -22.96 25.36
C ALA A 2 2.31 -22.78 24.20
N LYS A 3 2.80 -22.27 23.06
CA LYS A 3 2.00 -22.14 21.86
C LYS A 3 1.69 -23.51 21.25
N ALA A 4 0.48 -23.71 20.77
CA ALA A 4 0.12 -24.90 20.05
C ALA A 4 0.94 -24.98 18.75
N LEU A 5 1.24 -26.18 18.30
CA LEU A 5 2.04 -26.43 17.11
C LEU A 5 1.24 -27.28 16.10
N PRO A 6 1.55 -27.11 14.81
CA PRO A 6 1.01 -28.05 13.81
C PRO A 6 1.42 -29.49 14.12
N ALA A 7 0.61 -30.44 13.70
CA ALA A 7 0.93 -31.86 13.87
C ALA A 7 2.21 -32.23 13.13
N SER A 8 3.06 -33.03 13.75
CA SER A 8 4.23 -33.57 13.11
C SER A 8 3.88 -34.91 12.48
N VAL A 9 4.18 -35.07 11.20
CA VAL A 9 3.91 -36.30 10.43
C VAL A 9 5.15 -36.66 9.64
N ASP A 10 5.10 -37.82 8.99
CA ASP A 10 6.20 -38.23 8.11
C ASP A 10 6.19 -37.40 6.80
N HIS A 11 7.30 -37.44 6.08
CA HIS A 11 7.50 -36.64 4.88
C HIS A 11 6.46 -36.92 3.77
N LEU A 12 6.09 -38.20 3.59
CA LEU A 12 5.12 -38.55 2.54
C LEU A 12 3.73 -38.02 2.86
N THR A 13 3.31 -38.12 4.11
CA THR A 13 2.03 -37.54 4.58
C THR A 13 2.01 -36.05 4.40
N TRP A 14 3.11 -35.36 4.78
CA TRP A 14 3.23 -33.92 4.61
C TRP A 14 3.16 -33.53 3.13
N ARG A 15 3.88 -34.24 2.26
CA ARG A 15 3.87 -33.92 0.83
C ARG A 15 2.49 -34.10 0.20
N ALA A 16 1.73 -35.09 0.65
CA ALA A 16 0.37 -35.30 0.15
C ALA A 16 -0.53 -34.10 0.54
N ALA A 17 -0.49 -33.70 1.80
CA ALA A 17 -1.27 -32.55 2.28
C ALA A 17 -0.87 -31.25 1.56
N LEU A 18 0.44 -31.04 1.39
CA LEU A 18 0.95 -29.88 0.66
C LEU A 18 0.46 -29.89 -0.80
N GLY A 19 0.41 -31.07 -1.40
CA GLY A 19 -0.08 -31.21 -2.78
C GLY A 19 -1.53 -30.75 -2.94
N GLU A 20 -2.39 -31.11 -1.99
CA GLU A 20 -3.79 -30.65 -2.00
C GLU A 20 -3.88 -29.13 -1.86
N LEU A 21 -3.10 -28.55 -0.94
CA LEU A 21 -3.05 -27.10 -0.77
C LEU A 21 -2.59 -26.40 -2.06
N ARG A 22 -1.55 -26.94 -2.70
CA ARG A 22 -1.00 -26.36 -3.93
C ARG A 22 -2.01 -26.29 -5.06
N GLU A 23 -2.92 -27.25 -5.16
CA GLU A 23 -3.95 -27.19 -6.20
C GLU A 23 -4.90 -26.01 -5.94
N ARG A 24 -5.22 -25.73 -4.67
CA ARG A 24 -6.00 -24.56 -4.32
C ARG A 24 -5.24 -23.26 -4.60
N GLU A 25 -3.94 -23.24 -4.31
CA GLU A 25 -3.11 -22.06 -4.58
C GLU A 25 -3.03 -21.77 -6.08
N LYS A 26 -2.90 -22.82 -6.90
CA LYS A 26 -2.93 -22.66 -8.36
C LYS A 26 -4.26 -22.10 -8.85
N ALA A 27 -5.37 -22.60 -8.29
CA ALA A 27 -6.69 -22.09 -8.66
C ALA A 27 -6.82 -20.62 -8.28
N ALA A 28 -6.34 -20.23 -7.11
CA ALA A 28 -6.35 -18.85 -6.66
C ALA A 28 -5.52 -17.95 -7.58
N THR A 29 -4.35 -18.43 -8.03
CA THR A 29 -3.51 -17.69 -8.98
C THR A 29 -4.26 -17.43 -10.29
N ARG A 30 -4.93 -18.47 -10.83
CA ARG A 30 -5.73 -18.30 -12.06
C ARG A 30 -6.87 -17.32 -11.87
N GLU A 31 -7.50 -17.32 -10.68
CA GLU A 31 -8.57 -16.37 -10.39
C GLU A 31 -8.02 -14.94 -10.31
N LEU A 32 -6.84 -14.75 -9.70
CA LEU A 32 -6.21 -13.43 -9.65
C LEU A 32 -5.88 -12.92 -11.08
N ASP A 33 -5.44 -13.81 -11.96
CA ASP A 33 -5.19 -13.46 -13.37
C ASP A 33 -6.49 -13.03 -14.07
N ALA A 34 -7.60 -13.73 -13.80
CA ALA A 34 -8.91 -13.40 -14.36
C ALA A 34 -9.41 -12.03 -13.84
N ILE A 35 -9.22 -11.78 -12.55
CA ILE A 35 -9.57 -10.49 -11.95
C ILE A 35 -8.73 -9.38 -12.58
N ALA A 36 -7.43 -9.60 -12.78
CA ALA A 36 -6.57 -8.61 -13.43
C ALA A 36 -7.03 -8.33 -14.86
N ALA A 37 -7.46 -9.37 -15.58
CA ALA A 37 -8.00 -9.20 -16.93
C ALA A 37 -9.30 -8.38 -16.91
N GLN A 38 -10.16 -8.61 -15.92
CA GLN A 38 -11.39 -7.84 -15.74
C GLN A 38 -11.07 -6.38 -15.40
N ARG A 39 -10.07 -6.17 -14.53
CA ARG A 39 -9.65 -4.80 -14.16
C ARG A 39 -9.20 -4.01 -15.38
N ARG A 40 -8.50 -4.64 -16.34
CA ARG A 40 -8.09 -3.97 -17.58
C ARG A 40 -9.27 -3.59 -18.49
N ARG A 41 -10.45 -4.13 -18.22
CA ARG A 41 -11.66 -3.85 -19.01
C ARG A 41 -12.62 -2.89 -18.30
N LEU A 42 -12.26 -2.40 -17.13
CA LEU A 42 -13.10 -1.41 -16.44
C LEU A 42 -13.18 -0.13 -17.27
N PRO A 43 -14.34 0.49 -17.34
CA PRO A 43 -14.40 1.84 -17.89
C PRO A 43 -13.68 2.81 -16.97
N MET A 44 -13.27 3.95 -17.52
CA MET A 44 -12.58 4.97 -16.77
C MET A 44 -13.42 6.24 -16.67
N VAL A 45 -13.16 7.05 -15.64
CA VAL A 45 -13.88 8.31 -15.44
C VAL A 45 -12.89 9.47 -15.54
N ARG A 46 -13.28 10.48 -16.34
CA ARG A 46 -12.47 11.69 -16.49
C ARG A 46 -12.41 12.46 -15.17
N LEU A 47 -11.24 12.90 -14.80
CA LEU A 47 -11.03 13.73 -13.61
C LEU A 47 -10.97 15.21 -13.98
N ALA A 48 -11.25 16.07 -13.00
CA ALA A 48 -11.04 17.49 -13.12
C ALA A 48 -9.53 17.81 -13.20
N ASP A 49 -9.23 19.04 -13.58
CA ASP A 49 -7.84 19.51 -13.65
C ASP A 49 -7.41 19.94 -12.24
N TYR A 50 -6.78 19.02 -11.51
CA TYR A 50 -6.30 19.29 -10.17
C TYR A 50 -4.90 19.85 -10.19
N THR A 51 -4.61 20.67 -9.17
CA THR A 51 -3.26 21.10 -8.83
C THR A 51 -2.91 20.55 -7.45
N LEU A 52 -1.75 19.92 -7.34
CA LEU A 52 -1.19 19.46 -6.08
C LEU A 52 0.02 20.35 -5.74
N ILE A 53 0.55 20.20 -4.53
CA ILE A 53 1.76 20.93 -4.13
C ILE A 53 2.89 19.90 -3.99
N GLY A 54 3.94 20.10 -4.77
CA GLY A 54 5.17 19.29 -4.66
C GLY A 54 6.26 20.05 -3.92
N ALA A 55 7.45 19.46 -3.85
CA ALA A 55 8.60 20.08 -3.18
C ALA A 55 8.95 21.46 -3.75
N ASP A 56 8.74 21.64 -5.05
CA ASP A 56 9.09 22.90 -5.74
C ASP A 56 7.89 23.82 -5.96
N GLY A 57 6.74 23.50 -5.35
CA GLY A 57 5.53 24.33 -5.44
C GLY A 57 4.39 23.65 -6.18
N PRO A 58 3.42 24.43 -6.66
CA PRO A 58 2.24 23.88 -7.33
C PRO A 58 2.61 23.10 -8.59
N VAL A 59 1.91 21.98 -8.79
CA VAL A 59 2.14 21.09 -9.95
C VAL A 59 0.77 20.57 -10.42
N ARG A 60 0.49 20.65 -11.72
CA ARG A 60 -0.74 20.09 -12.29
C ARG A 60 -0.72 18.57 -12.16
N LEU A 61 -1.87 17.97 -11.90
CA LEU A 61 -1.96 16.51 -11.77
C LEU A 61 -1.34 15.79 -12.97
N VAL A 62 -1.55 16.29 -14.19
CA VAL A 62 -1.01 15.66 -15.39
C VAL A 62 0.53 15.66 -15.37
N ASP A 63 1.15 16.64 -14.73
CA ASP A 63 2.62 16.73 -14.64
C ASP A 63 3.18 15.84 -13.52
N VAL A 64 2.35 15.44 -12.55
CA VAL A 64 2.75 14.47 -11.51
C VAL A 64 3.10 13.11 -12.13
N PHE A 65 2.56 12.82 -13.31
CA PHE A 65 2.92 11.60 -14.06
C PHE A 65 4.38 11.56 -14.49
N ASP A 66 5.06 12.72 -14.51
CA ASP A 66 6.49 12.80 -14.85
C ASP A 66 6.78 12.14 -16.20
N GLY A 67 5.94 12.45 -17.20
CA GLY A 67 6.06 11.94 -18.56
C GLY A 67 5.49 10.54 -18.78
N ARG A 68 5.09 9.84 -17.72
CA ARG A 68 4.53 8.49 -17.85
C ARG A 68 3.04 8.56 -18.21
N ALA A 69 2.50 7.47 -18.77
CA ALA A 69 1.08 7.38 -19.08
C ALA A 69 0.23 6.93 -17.89
N GLN A 70 0.82 6.23 -16.92
CA GLN A 70 0.07 5.62 -15.83
C GLN A 70 0.61 6.08 -14.48
N LEU A 71 -0.29 6.28 -13.52
CA LEU A 71 0.10 6.76 -12.18
C LEU A 71 -0.64 5.96 -11.12
N ILE A 72 0.12 5.44 -10.16
CA ILE A 72 -0.44 4.84 -8.94
C ILE A 72 -0.30 5.88 -7.84
N VAL A 73 -1.41 6.25 -7.23
CA VAL A 73 -1.46 7.23 -6.15
C VAL A 73 -1.88 6.52 -4.86
N TYR A 74 -1.02 6.55 -3.85
CA TYR A 74 -1.37 6.13 -2.51
C TYR A 74 -1.73 7.37 -1.69
N HIS A 75 -2.96 7.45 -1.20
CA HIS A 75 -3.40 8.54 -0.33
C HIS A 75 -3.06 8.16 1.11
N HIS A 76 -2.11 8.88 1.69
CA HIS A 76 -1.62 8.63 3.05
C HIS A 76 -2.41 9.48 4.04
N MET A 77 -3.04 8.81 5.03
CA MET A 77 -3.75 9.52 6.09
C MET A 77 -2.86 10.58 6.73
N TRP A 78 -3.45 11.70 7.10
CA TRP A 78 -2.73 12.80 7.75
C TRP A 78 -3.52 13.35 8.92
N THR A 79 -2.85 13.56 10.04
CA THR A 79 -3.38 14.22 11.22
C THR A 79 -2.54 15.46 11.48
N ASP A 80 -3.15 16.62 11.38
CA ASP A 80 -2.45 17.89 11.57
C ASP A 80 -1.86 17.98 12.97
N GLY A 81 -0.61 18.40 13.06
CA GLY A 81 0.08 18.58 14.33
C GLY A 81 0.56 17.30 14.99
N ALA A 82 0.23 16.14 14.45
CA ALA A 82 0.71 14.87 15.03
C ALA A 82 2.20 14.68 14.74
N GLU A 83 2.94 14.34 15.76
CA GLU A 83 4.36 14.02 15.59
C GLU A 83 4.57 12.77 14.74
N TRP A 84 3.68 11.81 14.85
CA TRP A 84 3.73 10.54 14.13
C TRP A 84 2.41 10.31 13.41
N GLN A 85 2.47 10.05 12.12
CA GLN A 85 1.30 9.77 11.33
C GLN A 85 0.88 8.30 11.44
N CYS A 86 -0.20 7.91 10.76
CA CYS A 86 -0.76 6.56 10.86
C CYS A 86 0.31 5.47 10.68
N GLY A 87 0.43 4.58 11.66
CA GLY A 87 1.39 3.47 11.63
C GLY A 87 1.14 2.50 10.49
N GLY A 88 -0.11 2.23 10.20
CA GLY A 88 -0.47 1.39 9.06
C GLY A 88 0.02 1.96 7.73
N UNK A 89 -0.17 3.20 7.44
CA UNK A 89 0.16 3.78 6.41
C UNK A 89 1.49 3.92 6.21
N THR A 90 2.19 4.25 7.32
CA THR A 90 3.66 4.34 7.27
C THR A 90 4.30 2.99 6.97
N GLY A 91 3.85 1.96 7.66
CA GLY A 91 4.35 0.60 7.41
C GLY A 91 4.09 0.12 6.00
N PHE A 92 2.89 0.39 5.48
CA PHE A 92 2.56 -0.01 4.12
C PHE A 92 3.50 0.66 3.11
N THR A 93 3.68 1.98 3.20
CA THR A 93 4.50 2.69 2.21
C THR A 93 6.00 2.46 2.39
N SER A 94 6.44 2.07 3.58
CA SER A 94 7.86 1.75 3.83
C SER A 94 8.33 0.49 3.09
N GLN A 95 7.38 -0.35 2.64
CA GLN A 95 7.73 -1.54 1.86
C GLN A 95 8.19 -1.19 0.44
N PHE A 96 7.82 -0.02 -0.07
CA PHE A 96 8.09 0.36 -1.46
C PHE A 96 9.46 1.02 -1.56
N THR A 97 10.48 0.24 -1.78
CA THR A 97 11.85 0.72 -1.82
C THR A 97 12.49 0.65 -3.21
N ARG A 98 11.97 -0.19 -4.09
CA ARG A 98 12.53 -0.41 -5.42
C ARG A 98 11.40 -0.50 -6.45
N LEU A 99 10.86 0.66 -6.85
CA LEU A 99 9.75 0.72 -7.81
C LEU A 99 10.17 1.23 -9.19
N GLU A 100 11.48 1.28 -9.45
CA GLU A 100 12.01 1.76 -10.74
C GLU A 100 11.53 0.92 -11.91
N PHE A 101 11.23 -0.36 -11.67
CA PHE A 101 10.71 -1.22 -12.74
C PHE A 101 9.39 -0.70 -13.31
N LEU A 102 8.61 0.07 -12.56
CA LEU A 102 7.37 0.65 -13.08
C LEU A 102 7.60 1.52 -14.32
N ALA A 103 8.77 2.15 -14.44
CA ALA A 103 9.09 2.96 -15.60
C ALA A 103 9.09 2.14 -16.89
N HIS A 104 9.43 0.85 -16.82
CA HIS A 104 9.40 -0.04 -17.99
C HIS A 104 7.97 -0.35 -18.44
N TYR A 105 7.00 -0.10 -17.56
CA TYR A 105 5.58 -0.26 -17.87
C TYR A 105 4.89 1.08 -18.05
N ASP A 106 5.68 2.13 -18.29
CA ASP A 106 5.20 3.51 -18.49
C ASP A 106 4.32 3.96 -17.32
N ALA A 107 4.80 3.67 -16.09
CA ALA A 107 4.05 3.91 -14.87
C ALA A 107 4.92 4.54 -13.78
N ARG A 108 4.28 5.23 -12.85
CA ARG A 108 4.92 5.88 -11.71
C ARG A 108 4.07 5.66 -10.45
N PHE A 109 4.72 5.66 -9.28
CA PHE A 109 4.05 5.56 -7.98
C PHE A 109 4.35 6.82 -7.19
N VAL A 110 3.31 7.43 -6.61
CA VAL A 110 3.48 8.60 -5.73
C VAL A 110 2.62 8.47 -4.49
N ILE A 111 2.98 9.22 -3.45
CA ILE A 111 2.19 9.34 -2.23
C ILE A 111 1.60 10.74 -2.20
N VAL A 112 0.29 10.83 -1.92
CA VAL A 112 -0.39 12.11 -1.75
C VAL A 112 -0.98 12.14 -0.34
N THR A 113 -0.89 13.29 0.33
CA THR A 113 -1.48 13.48 1.65
C THR A 113 -2.23 14.79 1.70
N THR A 114 -3.15 14.94 2.65
CA THR A 114 -3.87 16.19 2.87
C THR A 114 -3.08 17.17 3.76
N GLY A 115 -1.94 16.74 4.32
CA GLY A 115 -1.10 17.60 5.14
C GLY A 115 -0.31 18.61 4.31
N PRO A 116 0.15 19.72 4.95
CA PRO A 116 0.99 20.71 4.25
C PRO A 116 2.26 20.06 3.71
N ILE A 117 2.69 20.49 2.52
CA ILE A 117 3.82 19.83 1.83
C ILE A 117 5.10 19.82 2.67
N ASN A 118 5.40 20.93 3.37
CA ASN A 118 6.64 20.97 4.16
C ASN A 118 6.63 19.97 5.29
N ASP A 119 5.47 19.80 5.95
CA ASP A 119 5.32 18.82 7.03
C ASP A 119 5.39 17.40 6.47
N ALA A 120 4.77 17.18 5.30
CA ALA A 120 4.78 15.88 4.62
C ALA A 120 6.21 15.48 4.23
N LEU A 121 7.01 16.41 3.71
CA LEU A 121 8.40 16.13 3.33
C LEU A 121 9.28 15.90 4.56
N ALA A 122 9.05 16.65 5.65
CA ALA A 122 9.75 16.41 6.90
C ALA A 122 9.42 15.02 7.44
N TYR A 123 8.14 14.64 7.39
CA TYR A 123 7.71 13.31 7.83
C TYR A 123 8.30 12.20 6.94
N LYS A 124 8.24 12.40 5.61
CA LYS A 124 8.87 11.48 4.65
C LYS A 124 10.33 11.19 5.05
N HIS A 125 11.09 12.26 5.31
CA HIS A 125 12.50 12.14 5.72
C HIS A 125 12.62 11.40 7.07
N LYS A 126 11.77 11.79 8.02
CA LYS A 126 11.78 11.23 9.39
C LYS A 126 11.61 9.70 9.38
N VAL A 127 10.74 9.17 8.50
CA VAL A 127 10.47 7.73 8.44
C VAL A 127 11.27 7.01 7.34
N GLY A 128 12.19 7.70 6.69
CA GLY A 128 13.04 7.10 5.66
C GLY A 128 12.30 6.69 4.38
N ASN A 129 11.17 7.33 4.07
CA ASN A 129 10.39 6.97 2.89
C ASN A 129 11.02 7.55 1.62
N ARG A 130 11.14 6.73 0.57
CA ARG A 130 11.84 7.10 -0.66
C ARG A 130 10.92 7.54 -1.79
N MET A 131 9.61 7.35 -1.64
CA MET A 131 8.66 7.66 -2.72
C MET A 131 8.51 9.18 -2.91
N PRO A 132 8.11 9.64 -4.11
CA PRO A 132 7.73 11.05 -4.28
C PRO A 132 6.45 11.36 -3.49
N TRP A 133 6.45 12.47 -2.78
CA TRP A 133 5.30 12.92 -1.98
C TRP A 133 4.76 14.25 -2.52
N TYR A 134 3.44 14.37 -2.49
CA TYR A 134 2.70 15.58 -2.86
C TYR A 134 1.63 15.86 -1.83
N SER A 135 1.20 17.12 -1.76
CA SER A 135 0.12 17.55 -0.88
C SER A 135 -1.11 17.93 -1.70
N SER A 136 -2.27 17.53 -1.24
CA SER A 136 -3.56 18.00 -1.75
C SER A 136 -4.24 18.96 -0.78
N SER A 137 -3.48 19.59 0.14
CA SER A 137 -4.05 20.48 1.18
C SER A 137 -4.81 21.66 0.58
N GLU A 138 -4.50 22.06 -0.65
CA GLU A 138 -5.14 23.18 -1.34
C GLU A 138 -6.06 22.73 -2.47
N SER A 139 -6.50 21.46 -2.45
CA SER A 139 -7.22 20.85 -3.57
C SER A 139 -8.24 19.86 -3.03
N SER A 140 -9.37 19.70 -3.73
CA SER A 140 -10.34 18.64 -3.41
C SER A 140 -9.89 17.27 -3.86
N PHE A 141 -8.73 17.14 -4.48
CA PHE A 141 -8.26 15.89 -5.12
C PHE A 141 -8.43 14.65 -4.24
N ALA A 142 -7.95 14.73 -2.99
CA ALA A 142 -8.02 13.54 -2.12
C ALA A 142 -9.48 13.19 -1.77
N ALA A 143 -10.30 14.20 -1.47
CA ALA A 143 -11.71 13.96 -1.14
C ALA A 143 -12.48 13.40 -2.34
N ASP A 144 -12.22 13.93 -3.53
CA ASP A 144 -12.90 13.49 -4.75
C ASP A 144 -12.47 12.06 -5.15
N LEU A 145 -11.30 11.63 -4.67
CA LEU A 145 -10.80 10.27 -4.94
C LEU A 145 -10.95 9.33 -3.72
N ASP A 146 -11.94 9.61 -2.87
CA ASP A 146 -12.36 8.76 -1.75
C ASP A 146 -11.32 8.64 -0.61
N ALA A 147 -10.50 9.67 -0.45
CA ALA A 147 -9.51 9.72 0.63
C ALA A 147 -9.58 11.08 1.36
N PRO A 148 -10.74 11.42 1.96
CA PRO A 148 -10.91 12.73 2.60
C PRO A 148 -9.97 12.93 3.78
N ALA A 149 -9.75 14.19 4.12
CA ALA A 149 -8.92 14.57 5.28
C ALA A 149 -9.44 13.94 6.56
N GLY A 150 -8.54 13.65 7.48
CA GLY A 150 -8.89 13.17 8.81
C GLY A 150 -9.04 11.66 8.95
N GLY A 151 -8.91 10.89 7.88
CA GLY A 151 -9.04 9.43 8.05
C GLY A 151 -9.07 8.65 6.76
N GLY A 152 -9.13 9.33 5.64
CA GLY A 152 -9.18 8.65 4.35
C GLY A 152 -7.82 8.10 3.93
N PHE A 153 -7.80 6.86 3.45
CA PHE A 153 -6.65 6.33 2.72
C PHE A 153 -7.15 5.46 1.59
N ALA A 154 -6.41 5.45 0.51
CA ALA A 154 -6.83 4.73 -0.69
C ALA A 154 -5.65 4.53 -1.63
N VAL A 155 -5.78 3.55 -2.50
CA VAL A 155 -4.93 3.45 -3.69
C VAL A 155 -5.82 3.76 -4.88
N ASN A 156 -5.39 4.71 -5.69
CA ASN A 156 -6.05 5.06 -6.95
C ASN A 156 -5.08 4.81 -8.10
N VAL A 157 -5.59 4.34 -9.23
CA VAL A 157 -4.79 4.18 -10.44
C VAL A 157 -5.37 5.11 -11.50
N LEU A 158 -4.49 5.92 -12.08
CA LEU A 158 -4.85 6.94 -13.05
C LEU A 158 -4.14 6.67 -14.37
N LEU A 159 -4.79 7.10 -15.45
CA LEU A 159 -4.25 7.04 -16.81
C LEU A 159 -4.37 8.44 -17.41
N ARG A 160 -3.34 8.88 -18.15
CA ARG A 160 -3.46 10.14 -18.86
C ARG A 160 -3.49 9.90 -20.39
N ASP A 161 -4.26 10.74 -21.07
CA ASP A 161 -4.29 10.82 -22.52
C ASP A 161 -4.08 12.29 -22.88
N GLY A 162 -2.88 12.62 -23.34
CA GLY A 162 -2.49 14.01 -23.49
C GLY A 162 -2.53 14.73 -22.16
N ASP A 163 -3.32 15.79 -22.09
CA ASP A 163 -3.51 16.57 -20.86
C ASP A 163 -4.73 16.14 -20.05
N THR A 164 -5.46 15.12 -20.49
CA THR A 164 -6.64 14.63 -19.77
C THR A 164 -6.26 13.46 -18.88
N VAL A 165 -6.71 13.49 -17.62
CA VAL A 165 -6.43 12.42 -16.66
C VAL A 165 -7.74 11.68 -16.35
N TYR A 166 -7.64 10.36 -16.26
CA TYR A 166 -8.77 9.48 -15.98
C TYR A 166 -8.45 8.60 -14.77
N ARG A 167 -9.46 8.32 -13.95
CA ARG A 167 -9.37 7.33 -12.88
C ARG A 167 -9.84 5.99 -13.44
N THR A 168 -8.99 4.96 -13.29
CA THR A 168 -9.25 3.63 -13.87
C THR A 168 -9.56 2.59 -12.81
N TRP A 169 -9.08 2.77 -11.57
CA TRP A 169 -9.27 1.77 -10.51
C TRP A 169 -9.02 2.40 -9.14
N HIS A 170 -9.61 1.76 -8.13
CA HIS A 170 -9.51 2.25 -6.75
C HIS A 170 -9.69 1.11 -5.76
N THR A 171 -9.02 1.20 -4.62
CA THR A 171 -9.27 0.32 -3.48
C THR A 171 -8.89 1.03 -2.18
N THR A 172 -9.47 0.54 -1.08
CA THR A 172 -9.16 1.00 0.27
C THR A 172 -9.36 -0.16 1.25
N GLY A 173 -9.11 0.08 2.53
CA GLY A 173 -9.28 -0.94 3.55
C GLY A 173 -8.46 -2.18 3.24
N ARG A 174 -9.04 -3.34 3.46
CA ARG A 174 -8.34 -4.61 3.24
C ARG A 174 -8.00 -4.86 1.77
N GLY A 175 -8.62 -4.13 0.84
CA GLY A 175 -8.22 -4.22 -0.57
C GLY A 175 -6.79 -3.80 -0.82
N THR A 176 -6.21 -2.95 0.04
CA THR A 176 -4.80 -2.56 -0.09
C THR A 176 -3.84 -3.66 0.37
N GLU A 177 -4.31 -4.60 1.18
CA GLU A 177 -3.43 -5.65 1.73
C GLU A 177 -2.83 -6.55 0.65
N GLN A 178 -3.54 -6.71 -0.47
CA GLN A 178 -3.03 -7.50 -1.60
C GLN A 178 -1.77 -6.91 -2.21
N LEU A 179 -1.52 -5.62 -1.97
CA LEU A 179 -0.33 -4.93 -2.49
C LEU A 179 0.83 -5.00 -1.50
N SER A 180 0.62 -5.62 -0.33
CA SER A 180 1.60 -5.64 0.74
C SER A 180 2.29 -6.99 0.81
N TYR A 181 3.56 -7.05 0.40
CA TYR A 181 4.31 -8.30 0.52
C TYR A 181 4.46 -8.71 2.00
N MET A 182 4.41 -7.76 2.92
CA MET A 182 4.50 -8.06 4.35
C MET A 182 3.39 -9.01 4.78
N PHE A 183 2.14 -8.71 4.41
CA PHE A 183 1.02 -9.60 4.74
C PHE A 183 1.14 -10.93 4.03
N GLY A 184 1.62 -10.92 2.79
CA GLY A 184 1.86 -12.16 2.06
C GLY A 184 2.86 -13.07 2.79
N LEU A 185 3.95 -12.48 3.29
CA LEU A 185 4.95 -13.25 4.04
C LEU A 185 4.40 -13.79 5.36
N ILE A 186 3.66 -12.93 6.10
CA ILE A 186 3.10 -13.36 7.40
C ILE A 186 2.08 -14.49 7.19
N ASP A 187 1.29 -14.43 6.14
CA ASP A 187 0.28 -15.46 5.86
C ASP A 187 0.90 -16.82 5.47
N LEU A 188 2.21 -16.87 5.14
CA LEU A 188 2.91 -18.15 4.93
C LEU A 188 3.34 -18.80 6.23
N LEU A 189 3.32 -18.07 7.34
CA LEU A 189 3.83 -18.60 8.63
C LEU A 189 2.79 -19.53 9.26
N PRO A 190 3.24 -20.55 10.02
CA PRO A 190 2.29 -21.50 10.63
C PRO A 190 1.20 -20.87 11.48
N TRP A 191 1.50 -19.77 12.16
CA TRP A 191 0.50 -19.08 13.00
C TRP A 191 -0.13 -17.87 12.31
N GLY A 192 0.28 -17.54 11.08
CA GLY A 192 -0.29 -16.42 10.33
C GLY A 192 -0.16 -15.09 11.07
N ARG A 193 -1.14 -14.23 10.90
CA ARG A 193 -1.16 -12.88 11.52
C ARG A 193 -1.49 -12.90 13.01
N GLN A 194 -1.98 -14.04 13.51
CA GLN A 194 -2.32 -14.22 14.92
C GLN A 194 -3.43 -13.26 15.37
N GLU A 195 -4.36 -12.95 14.48
CA GLU A 195 -5.45 -12.01 14.76
C GLU A 195 -6.77 -12.75 14.95
N GLN A 196 -7.62 -12.23 15.82
CA GLN A 196 -8.85 -12.90 16.27
C GLN A 196 -9.82 -13.25 15.14
N TRP A 197 -9.76 -12.52 14.01
CA TRP A 197 -10.66 -12.80 12.88
C TRP A 197 -10.20 -14.00 12.03
N GLN A 198 -8.94 -14.42 12.18
CA GLN A 198 -8.43 -15.54 11.37
C GLN A 198 -9.02 -16.87 11.81
N ASP A 199 -9.33 -17.73 10.84
CA ASP A 199 -9.73 -19.11 11.09
C ASP A 199 -8.49 -19.92 11.46
N SER A 200 -8.25 -20.07 12.75
CA SER A 200 -7.06 -20.75 13.27
C SER A 200 -7.48 -21.90 14.19
N PRO A 201 -6.69 -22.99 14.20
CA PRO A 201 -6.98 -24.08 15.14
C PRO A 201 -6.94 -23.62 16.60
N ALA A 202 -7.64 -24.34 17.47
CA ALA A 202 -7.67 -24.04 18.89
C ALA A 202 -6.25 -24.07 19.49
N GLY A 203 -5.94 -23.08 20.33
CA GLY A 203 -4.64 -22.97 20.97
C GLY A 203 -3.57 -22.22 20.19
N TRP A 204 -3.86 -21.84 18.93
CA TRP A 204 -2.97 -20.96 18.18
C TRP A 204 -2.95 -19.56 18.83
N PRO A 205 -1.83 -18.83 18.69
CA PRO A 205 -1.78 -17.47 19.21
C PRO A 205 -2.89 -16.61 18.58
N SER A 206 -3.53 -15.79 19.39
CA SER A 206 -4.63 -14.93 18.94
C SER A 206 -4.60 -13.62 19.73
N ARG A 207 -4.76 -12.50 19.04
CA ARG A 207 -4.72 -11.16 19.65
C ARG A 207 -5.65 -10.22 18.86
N PRO A 208 -5.98 -9.07 19.44
CA PRO A 208 -6.85 -8.13 18.71
C PRO A 208 -6.27 -7.72 17.37
N THR A 209 -7.15 -7.47 16.42
CA THR A 209 -6.77 -7.04 15.07
C THR A 209 -5.86 -5.81 15.12
N TYR A 210 -4.79 -5.84 14.35
CA TYR A 210 -3.77 -4.78 14.23
C TYR A 210 -2.90 -4.59 15.48
N SER A 211 -3.12 -5.35 16.55
CA SER A 211 -2.33 -5.16 17.79
C SER A 211 -0.87 -5.57 17.63
N GLY A 212 -0.54 -6.32 16.58
CA GLY A 212 0.85 -6.73 16.30
C GLY A 212 1.58 -5.82 15.33
N TRP A 213 0.95 -4.73 14.89
CA TRP A 213 1.57 -3.84 13.91
C TRP A 213 2.53 -2.87 14.62
N LEU A 214 3.62 -2.57 13.93
CA LEU A 214 4.56 -1.56 14.40
C LEU A 214 3.96 -0.17 14.24
N GLY A 215 4.23 0.70 15.22
CA GLY A 215 3.89 2.11 15.09
C GLY A 215 4.91 2.83 14.19
N SER A 216 4.56 4.05 13.79
CA SER A 216 5.42 4.83 12.91
C SER A 216 6.79 5.09 13.51
N ARG A 217 6.84 5.32 14.83
CA ARG A 217 8.09 5.56 15.53
C ARG A 217 9.02 4.34 15.48
N GLU A 218 8.47 3.16 15.70
CA GLU A 218 9.26 1.92 15.64
C GLU A 218 9.80 1.69 14.23
N ILE A 219 8.98 2.00 13.21
CA ILE A 219 9.41 1.88 11.81
C ILE A 219 10.58 2.84 11.53
N ALA A 220 10.44 4.09 11.95
CA ALA A 220 11.50 5.10 11.75
C ALA A 220 12.82 4.70 12.44
N LEU A 221 12.74 4.15 13.65
CA LEU A 221 13.93 3.72 14.38
C LEU A 221 14.61 2.52 13.70
N ALA A 222 13.81 1.64 13.07
CA ALA A 222 14.38 0.47 12.40
C ALA A 222 15.13 0.83 11.13
N TYR A 223 14.62 1.81 10.37
CA TYR A 223 15.20 2.14 9.04
C TYR A 223 16.05 3.41 9.05
N GLY A 224 15.74 4.35 9.93
CA GLY A 224 16.54 5.57 10.10
C GLY A 224 16.53 6.51 8.88
N PRO A 225 16.78 7.80 9.11
CA PRO A 225 16.84 8.75 7.99
C PRO A 225 18.12 8.63 7.15
N GLY A 226 19.16 8.02 7.67
CA GLY A 226 20.45 7.91 6.97
C GLY A 226 20.42 7.03 5.73
N ASP A 227 19.47 6.13 5.65
CA ASP A 227 19.39 5.18 4.52
C ASP A 227 18.62 5.74 3.33
N THR A 228 18.21 7.00 3.40
CA THR A 228 17.48 7.63 2.29
C THR A 228 18.40 8.18 1.21
N ALA A 229 19.71 8.17 1.45
CA ALA A 229 20.68 8.59 0.45
C ALA A 229 20.87 7.45 -0.56
N GLY A 230 19.93 7.36 -1.50
CA GLY A 230 20.08 6.46 -2.63
C GLY A 230 21.03 7.06 -3.66
N PRO A 231 21.50 6.25 -4.61
CA PRO A 231 22.34 6.76 -5.69
C PRO A 231 21.56 7.73 -6.57
#